data_5df08260085c1b724ca5c43e6627aeb9
#
_entry.id   5df08260085c1b724ca5c43e6627aeb9
#
_cell.length_a   1.000
_cell.length_b   1.000
_cell.length_c   1.000
_cell.angle_alpha   90.00
_cell.angle_beta   90.00
_cell.angle_gamma   90.00
#
_symmetry.space_group_name_H-M   'P 1'
#
loop_
_entity.id
_entity.type
_entity.pdbx_description
1 polymer ?
#
loop_
_entity_poly.entity_id
_entity_poly.type
_entity_poly.pdbx_seq_one_letter_code
_entity_poly.pdbx_strand_id
1 'polypeptide(L)'
;SEMCIRDRETAVPLQLEGGGVCRVRLIDCVGYMVEGAMGHEENEKPRMVKSPWFDEEVPFDLAAETGTRRVIREHSTIGIVITTDGTITEIPREDYLEAEDRVITELKELGKPFLVLLNSAYPNSERAQAIQADISQRYGVACRALNCLELSEGDINTVLKDVLYEFPVKELDLFLPPWVDALAQDHPIKSALYPAIREGASDLYRIRDVEQTVRSIKECEEVSDARVTSIDLGTGLAAAVLDLPRALFYH
;
A
#
# COMPACT_ATOMS: atom_id res chain seq x y z
N SER A 1 -18.78 -18.42 20.90
CA SER A 1 -18.23 -18.22 19.55
C SER A 1 -17.10 -17.20 19.67
N GLU A 2 -15.87 -17.67 19.60
CA GLU A 2 -14.68 -16.83 19.61
C GLU A 2 -14.73 -15.94 18.36
N MET A 3 -14.86 -14.64 18.56
CA MET A 3 -14.60 -13.67 17.50
C MET A 3 -13.08 -13.66 17.27
N CYS A 4 -12.67 -14.50 16.36
CA CYS A 4 -11.29 -14.85 16.20
C CYS A 4 -10.59 -13.87 15.29
N ILE A 5 -9.58 -13.25 15.83
CA ILE A 5 -8.35 -13.01 15.06
C ILE A 5 -7.88 -14.41 14.63
N ARG A 6 -8.15 -14.81 13.39
CA ARG A 6 -7.54 -16.01 12.81
C ARG A 6 -6.10 -15.66 12.46
N ASP A 7 -5.25 -15.83 13.45
CA ASP A 7 -3.81 -15.73 13.26
C ASP A 7 -3.28 -17.10 12.79
N ARG A 8 -2.56 -17.11 11.67
CA ARG A 8 -1.72 -18.27 11.37
C ARG A 8 -0.48 -18.18 12.26
N GLU A 9 -0.32 -19.13 13.15
CA GLU A 9 0.77 -19.18 14.14
C GLU A 9 2.17 -19.07 13.50
N THR A 10 2.31 -19.42 12.22
CA THR A 10 3.60 -19.47 11.54
C THR A 10 3.65 -18.53 10.33
N ALA A 11 4.63 -17.62 10.32
CA ALA A 11 4.91 -16.78 9.15
C ALA A 11 5.46 -17.64 7.99
N VAL A 12 4.87 -17.49 6.81
CA VAL A 12 5.27 -18.19 5.59
C VAL A 12 6.37 -17.39 4.89
N PRO A 13 7.51 -18.02 4.53
CA PRO A 13 8.53 -17.34 3.73
C PRO A 13 8.02 -17.13 2.32
N LEU A 14 8.18 -15.91 1.80
CA LEU A 14 7.87 -15.49 0.45
C LEU A 14 9.17 -15.10 -0.24
N GLN A 15 9.47 -15.70 -1.38
CA GLN A 15 10.59 -15.29 -2.20
C GLN A 15 10.21 -14.08 -3.05
N LEU A 16 11.03 -13.04 -3.00
CA LEU A 16 10.84 -11.81 -3.77
C LEU A 16 11.63 -11.87 -5.08
N GLU A 17 11.10 -11.24 -6.12
CA GLU A 17 11.86 -10.98 -7.34
C GLU A 17 13.11 -10.15 -6.98
N GLY A 18 14.29 -10.67 -7.30
CA GLY A 18 15.57 -10.05 -6.89
C GLY A 18 16.32 -10.79 -5.79
N GLY A 19 15.78 -11.91 -5.27
CA GLY A 19 16.47 -12.85 -4.38
C GLY A 19 16.29 -12.58 -2.87
N GLY A 20 15.48 -11.61 -2.48
CA GLY A 20 15.11 -11.38 -1.07
C GLY A 20 14.06 -12.37 -0.58
N VAL A 21 14.01 -12.61 0.73
CA VAL A 21 12.97 -13.40 1.39
C VAL A 21 12.29 -12.55 2.44
N CYS A 22 10.98 -12.36 2.32
CA CYS A 22 10.17 -11.79 3.40
C CYS A 22 9.34 -12.88 4.08
N ARG A 23 8.98 -12.65 5.34
CA ARG A 23 8.10 -13.56 6.10
C ARG A 23 6.75 -12.88 6.28
N VAL A 24 5.71 -13.52 5.74
CA VAL A 24 4.34 -13.00 5.75
C VAL A 24 3.48 -13.82 6.70
N ARG A 25 2.74 -13.12 7.56
CA ARG A 25 1.71 -13.67 8.41
C ARG A 25 0.41 -12.93 8.13
N LEU A 26 -0.63 -13.67 7.75
CA LEU A 26 -1.95 -13.10 7.50
C LEU A 26 -2.77 -13.12 8.79
N ILE A 27 -3.36 -11.99 9.11
CA ILE A 27 -4.28 -11.80 10.23
C ILE A 27 -5.62 -11.40 9.64
N ASP A 28 -6.65 -12.17 9.89
CA ASP A 28 -8.02 -11.87 9.50
C ASP A 28 -8.77 -11.19 10.65
N CYS A 29 -9.62 -10.23 10.34
CA CYS A 29 -10.49 -9.57 11.29
C CYS A 29 -11.89 -9.41 10.69
N VAL A 30 -12.87 -9.15 11.55
CA VAL A 30 -14.28 -9.06 11.12
C VAL A 30 -14.53 -7.90 10.15
N GLY A 31 -13.78 -6.82 10.29
CA GLY A 31 -13.99 -5.60 9.52
C GLY A 31 -15.03 -4.67 10.15
N TYR A 32 -15.39 -3.63 9.41
CA TYR A 32 -16.47 -2.72 9.78
C TYR A 32 -17.79 -3.22 9.21
N MET A 33 -18.90 -2.91 9.90
CA MET A 33 -20.23 -3.31 9.46
C MET A 33 -20.61 -2.56 8.18
N VAL A 34 -21.23 -3.31 7.29
CA VAL A 34 -21.79 -2.81 6.03
C VAL A 34 -23.30 -2.81 6.16
N GLU A 35 -23.97 -1.78 5.63
CA GLU A 35 -25.42 -1.70 5.62
C GLU A 35 -26.01 -2.94 4.91
N GLY A 36 -27.06 -3.52 5.45
CA GLY A 36 -27.66 -4.75 4.90
C GLY A 36 -26.91 -6.05 5.22
N ALA A 37 -25.78 -6.01 5.93
CA ALA A 37 -25.09 -7.23 6.36
C ALA A 37 -25.95 -8.01 7.37
N MET A 38 -26.12 -9.32 7.12
CA MET A 38 -26.87 -10.19 8.01
C MET A 38 -26.04 -10.71 9.18
N GLY A 39 -26.70 -11.08 10.30
CA GLY A 39 -26.08 -11.77 11.42
C GLY A 39 -25.62 -10.88 12.57
N HIS A 40 -25.84 -9.57 12.49
CA HIS A 40 -25.61 -8.62 13.59
C HIS A 40 -26.83 -8.49 14.51
N GLU A 41 -27.99 -8.96 14.09
CA GLU A 41 -29.22 -9.00 14.88
C GLU A 41 -29.68 -10.44 15.15
N GLU A 42 -30.27 -10.66 16.29
CA GLU A 42 -30.94 -11.89 16.69
C GLU A 42 -32.30 -11.54 17.34
N ASN A 43 -33.42 -12.00 16.73
CA ASN A 43 -34.78 -11.68 17.18
C ASN A 43 -35.05 -10.16 17.27
N GLU A 44 -34.72 -9.41 16.24
CA GLU A 44 -34.87 -7.94 16.16
C GLU A 44 -34.14 -7.15 17.25
N LYS A 45 -33.10 -7.76 17.85
CA LYS A 45 -32.24 -7.10 18.83
C LYS A 45 -30.78 -7.27 18.44
N PRO A 46 -29.90 -6.31 18.81
CA PRO A 46 -28.47 -6.46 18.59
C PRO A 46 -27.96 -7.78 19.18
N ARG A 47 -27.26 -8.57 18.38
CA ARG A 47 -26.64 -9.81 18.82
C ARG A 47 -25.55 -9.51 19.82
N MET A 48 -25.68 -10.02 21.06
CA MET A 48 -24.68 -9.86 22.10
C MET A 48 -23.60 -10.95 21.99
N VAL A 49 -22.34 -10.54 22.14
CA VAL A 49 -21.20 -11.46 22.05
C VAL A 49 -20.18 -11.20 23.16
N LYS A 50 -19.49 -12.25 23.57
CA LYS A 50 -18.31 -12.13 24.42
C LYS A 50 -17.09 -11.80 23.55
N SER A 51 -16.32 -10.82 23.97
CA SER A 51 -15.10 -10.41 23.29
C SER A 51 -13.97 -10.33 24.31
N PRO A 52 -12.73 -10.68 23.95
CA PRO A 52 -11.58 -10.56 24.84
C PRO A 52 -11.30 -9.14 25.35
N TRP A 53 -11.94 -8.15 24.73
CA TRP A 53 -11.72 -6.73 24.98
C TRP A 53 -12.69 -6.09 25.98
N PHE A 54 -13.72 -6.85 26.41
CA PHE A 54 -14.76 -6.36 27.30
C PHE A 54 -15.05 -7.41 28.38
N ASP A 55 -15.26 -6.96 29.60
CA ASP A 55 -15.59 -7.84 30.74
C ASP A 55 -17.02 -8.38 30.65
N GLU A 56 -17.91 -7.66 29.97
CA GLU A 56 -19.31 -8.01 29.77
C GLU A 56 -19.61 -8.31 28.29
N GLU A 57 -20.76 -8.93 28.04
CA GLU A 57 -21.26 -9.09 26.68
C GLU A 57 -21.61 -7.72 26.06
N VAL A 58 -21.16 -7.50 24.83
CA VAL A 58 -21.40 -6.26 24.08
C VAL A 58 -22.05 -6.57 22.73
N PRO A 59 -22.71 -5.58 22.10
CA PRO A 59 -23.21 -5.75 20.74
C PRO A 59 -22.13 -6.21 19.80
N PHE A 60 -22.49 -7.10 18.86
CA PHE A 60 -21.58 -7.67 17.87
C PHE A 60 -20.79 -6.58 17.10
N ASP A 61 -21.49 -5.50 16.69
CA ASP A 61 -20.91 -4.40 15.93
C ASP A 61 -19.78 -3.72 16.72
N LEU A 62 -20.02 -3.43 18.00
CA LEU A 62 -19.03 -2.81 18.86
C LEU A 62 -17.80 -3.72 19.06
N ALA A 63 -18.04 -5.01 19.23
CA ALA A 63 -16.96 -5.98 19.37
C ALA A 63 -16.15 -6.12 18.07
N ALA A 64 -16.81 -6.16 16.91
CA ALA A 64 -16.20 -6.23 15.59
C ALA A 64 -15.34 -5.00 15.29
N GLU A 65 -15.86 -3.80 15.52
CA GLU A 65 -15.12 -2.55 15.37
C GLU A 65 -13.89 -2.48 16.27
N THR A 66 -14.07 -2.79 17.55
CA THR A 66 -12.98 -2.75 18.52
C THR A 66 -11.88 -3.73 18.15
N GLY A 67 -12.23 -4.95 17.79
CA GLY A 67 -11.29 -5.97 17.35
C GLY A 67 -10.55 -5.56 16.08
N THR A 68 -11.26 -5.07 15.08
CA THR A 68 -10.69 -4.60 13.82
C THR A 68 -9.70 -3.45 14.04
N ARG A 69 -10.09 -2.44 14.82
CA ARG A 69 -9.23 -1.31 15.15
C ARG A 69 -7.96 -1.72 15.89
N ARG A 70 -8.05 -2.68 16.81
CA ARG A 70 -6.87 -3.22 17.50
C ARG A 70 -5.96 -4.01 16.57
N VAL A 71 -6.51 -4.85 15.68
CA VAL A 71 -5.71 -5.55 14.66
C VAL A 71 -4.96 -4.53 13.80
N ILE A 72 -5.64 -3.52 13.32
CA ILE A 72 -5.02 -2.46 12.51
C ILE A 72 -3.90 -1.76 13.29
N ARG A 73 -4.14 -1.36 14.52
CA ARG A 73 -3.19 -0.55 15.31
C ARG A 73 -2.00 -1.35 15.85
N GLU A 74 -2.29 -2.50 16.44
CA GLU A 74 -1.34 -3.20 17.32
C GLU A 74 -0.68 -4.41 16.65
N HIS A 75 -1.37 -5.07 15.70
CA HIS A 75 -0.95 -6.37 15.19
C HIS A 75 -0.55 -6.37 13.70
N SER A 76 -0.97 -5.38 12.92
CA SER A 76 -0.65 -5.32 11.48
C SER A 76 0.53 -4.39 11.19
N THR A 77 1.40 -4.83 10.28
CA THR A 77 2.45 -3.99 9.69
C THR A 77 1.93 -3.28 8.45
N ILE A 78 1.05 -3.96 7.70
CA ILE A 78 0.41 -3.46 6.49
C ILE A 78 -1.04 -3.93 6.45
N GLY A 79 -1.92 -3.16 5.82
CA GLY A 79 -3.31 -3.50 5.62
C GLY A 79 -3.61 -3.99 4.21
N ILE A 80 -4.53 -4.93 4.08
CA ILE A 80 -5.22 -5.21 2.82
C ILE A 80 -6.70 -4.95 3.07
N VAL A 81 -7.22 -3.88 2.46
CA VAL A 81 -8.64 -3.53 2.52
C VAL A 81 -9.35 -4.25 1.40
N ILE A 82 -10.34 -5.07 1.71
CA ILE A 82 -11.14 -5.76 0.70
C ILE A 82 -12.50 -5.08 0.64
N THR A 83 -12.83 -4.55 -0.54
CA THR A 83 -14.15 -4.00 -0.87
C THR A 83 -14.70 -4.71 -2.11
N THR A 84 -15.88 -4.36 -2.58
CA THR A 84 -16.51 -5.03 -3.74
C THR A 84 -17.19 -4.02 -4.66
N ASP A 85 -17.40 -4.42 -5.92
CA ASP A 85 -18.23 -3.70 -6.89
C ASP A 85 -19.72 -4.09 -6.82
N GLY A 86 -20.10 -4.92 -5.84
CA GLY A 86 -21.46 -5.43 -5.66
C GLY A 86 -21.79 -6.68 -6.47
N THR A 87 -20.83 -7.28 -7.19
CA THR A 87 -21.08 -8.48 -8.01
C THR A 87 -20.83 -9.80 -7.27
N ILE A 88 -20.23 -9.75 -6.10
CA ILE A 88 -19.83 -10.95 -5.32
C ILE A 88 -20.90 -11.33 -4.29
N THR A 89 -21.60 -10.35 -3.75
CA THR A 89 -22.64 -10.53 -2.73
C THR A 89 -24.00 -9.98 -3.22
N GLU A 90 -25.06 -10.24 -2.46
CA GLU A 90 -26.37 -9.65 -2.70
C GLU A 90 -26.48 -8.19 -2.21
N ILE A 91 -25.44 -7.69 -1.51
CA ILE A 91 -25.36 -6.33 -0.99
C ILE A 91 -24.86 -5.41 -2.11
N PRO A 92 -25.58 -4.33 -2.45
CA PRO A 92 -25.15 -3.40 -3.50
C PRO A 92 -23.89 -2.63 -3.11
N ARG A 93 -23.16 -2.14 -4.11
CA ARG A 93 -21.90 -1.39 -3.93
C ARG A 93 -22.05 -0.19 -3.00
N GLU A 94 -23.17 0.49 -3.07
CA GLU A 94 -23.48 1.72 -2.34
C GLU A 94 -23.40 1.51 -0.83
N ASP A 95 -23.80 0.35 -0.34
CA ASP A 95 -23.85 0.01 1.08
C ASP A 95 -22.45 -0.25 1.68
N TYR A 96 -21.44 -0.47 0.83
CA TYR A 96 -20.05 -0.62 1.25
C TYR A 96 -19.29 0.71 1.41
N LEU A 97 -19.78 1.81 0.83
CA LEU A 97 -19.03 3.06 0.71
C LEU A 97 -18.66 3.67 2.05
N GLU A 98 -19.56 3.64 3.03
CA GLU A 98 -19.31 4.20 4.36
C GLU A 98 -18.23 3.41 5.11
N ALA A 99 -18.33 2.08 5.10
CA ALA A 99 -17.35 1.20 5.73
C ALA A 99 -15.97 1.29 5.03
N GLU A 100 -15.97 1.40 3.70
CA GLU A 100 -14.76 1.59 2.89
C GLU A 100 -14.06 2.91 3.23
N ASP A 101 -14.80 4.02 3.22
CA ASP A 101 -14.27 5.35 3.56
C ASP A 101 -13.68 5.37 4.96
N ARG A 102 -14.38 4.78 5.92
CA ARG A 102 -13.96 4.71 7.32
C ARG A 102 -12.65 3.95 7.49
N VAL A 103 -12.53 2.73 6.94
CA VAL A 103 -11.31 1.92 7.09
C VAL A 103 -10.11 2.54 6.39
N ILE A 104 -10.32 3.11 5.21
CA ILE A 104 -9.26 3.78 4.44
C ILE A 104 -8.78 5.02 5.18
N THR A 105 -9.68 5.83 5.70
CA THR A 105 -9.35 7.02 6.51
C THR A 105 -8.56 6.65 7.75
N GLU A 106 -9.01 5.63 8.51
CA GLU A 106 -8.30 5.18 9.71
C GLU A 106 -6.88 4.67 9.41
N LEU A 107 -6.69 3.90 8.34
CA LEU A 107 -5.36 3.43 7.92
C LEU A 107 -4.44 4.60 7.53
N LYS A 108 -4.98 5.62 6.87
CA LYS A 108 -4.23 6.83 6.50
C LYS A 108 -3.84 7.64 7.72
N GLU A 109 -4.74 7.86 8.66
CA GLU A 109 -4.47 8.57 9.93
C GLU A 109 -3.40 7.87 10.77
N LEU A 110 -3.37 6.55 10.74
CA LEU A 110 -2.35 5.75 11.43
C LEU A 110 -1.00 5.70 10.69
N GLY A 111 -0.93 6.24 9.47
CA GLY A 111 0.26 6.14 8.62
C GLY A 111 0.63 4.70 8.23
N LYS A 112 -0.32 3.76 8.30
CA LYS A 112 -0.09 2.37 7.92
C LYS A 112 -0.09 2.25 6.40
N PRO A 113 0.91 1.58 5.81
CA PRO A 113 0.84 1.21 4.40
C PRO A 113 -0.28 0.22 4.16
N PHE A 114 -1.03 0.36 3.08
CA PHE A 114 -2.11 -0.55 2.72
C PHE A 114 -2.40 -0.56 1.22
N LEU A 115 -3.01 -1.64 0.78
CA LEU A 115 -3.52 -1.86 -0.57
C LEU A 115 -5.03 -2.07 -0.50
N VAL A 116 -5.78 -1.56 -1.47
CA VAL A 116 -7.20 -1.87 -1.63
C VAL A 116 -7.37 -2.95 -2.69
N LEU A 117 -8.12 -4.01 -2.36
CA LEU A 117 -8.57 -5.02 -3.32
C LEU A 117 -10.06 -4.84 -3.58
N LEU A 118 -10.40 -4.55 -4.84
CA LEU A 118 -11.78 -4.52 -5.31
C LEU A 118 -12.16 -5.94 -5.74
N ASN A 119 -12.89 -6.64 -4.89
CA ASN A 119 -13.38 -7.99 -5.18
C ASN A 119 -14.56 -7.93 -6.14
N SER A 120 -14.39 -8.47 -7.32
CA SER A 120 -15.36 -8.47 -8.41
C SER A 120 -15.44 -9.84 -9.08
N ALA A 121 -16.64 -10.28 -9.43
CA ALA A 121 -16.82 -11.45 -10.28
C ALA A 121 -16.28 -11.22 -11.71
N TYR A 122 -16.21 -9.94 -12.12
CA TYR A 122 -15.76 -9.53 -13.46
C TYR A 122 -14.70 -8.41 -13.37
N PRO A 123 -13.48 -8.70 -12.85
CA PRO A 123 -12.48 -7.67 -12.54
C PRO A 123 -12.00 -6.88 -13.76
N ASN A 124 -12.13 -7.43 -14.96
CA ASN A 124 -11.75 -6.77 -16.21
C ASN A 124 -12.89 -6.00 -16.88
N SER A 125 -14.09 -5.92 -16.27
CA SER A 125 -15.21 -5.13 -16.78
C SER A 125 -14.91 -3.63 -16.69
N GLU A 126 -15.50 -2.85 -17.59
CA GLU A 126 -15.39 -1.37 -17.56
C GLU A 126 -15.84 -0.79 -16.22
N ARG A 127 -16.91 -1.37 -15.62
CA ARG A 127 -17.42 -0.97 -14.31
C ARG A 127 -16.38 -1.19 -13.20
N ALA A 128 -15.81 -2.39 -13.11
CA ALA A 128 -14.81 -2.71 -12.10
C ALA A 128 -13.56 -1.83 -12.24
N GLN A 129 -13.11 -1.61 -13.48
CA GLN A 129 -11.95 -0.75 -13.75
C GLN A 129 -12.24 0.72 -13.43
N ALA A 130 -13.45 1.22 -13.70
CA ALA A 130 -13.85 2.58 -13.32
C ALA A 130 -13.89 2.77 -11.80
N ILE A 131 -14.44 1.80 -11.05
CA ILE A 131 -14.45 1.83 -9.58
C ILE A 131 -13.02 1.76 -9.02
N GLN A 132 -12.17 0.89 -9.57
CA GLN A 132 -10.76 0.80 -9.20
C GLN A 132 -10.04 2.16 -9.37
N ALA A 133 -10.26 2.81 -10.52
CA ALA A 133 -9.68 4.12 -10.81
C ALA A 133 -10.20 5.22 -9.86
N ASP A 134 -11.51 5.22 -9.57
CA ASP A 134 -12.13 6.15 -8.61
C ASP A 134 -11.54 6.00 -7.21
N ILE A 135 -11.42 4.78 -6.69
CA ILE A 135 -10.80 4.51 -5.39
C ILE A 135 -9.36 5.00 -5.37
N SER A 136 -8.58 4.67 -6.41
CA SER A 136 -7.18 5.07 -6.49
C SER A 136 -7.03 6.59 -6.53
N GLN A 137 -7.86 7.28 -7.28
CA GLN A 137 -7.83 8.74 -7.42
C GLN A 137 -8.34 9.45 -6.15
N ARG A 138 -9.47 9.01 -5.60
CA ARG A 138 -10.12 9.61 -4.43
C ARG A 138 -9.24 9.54 -3.20
N TYR A 139 -8.64 8.38 -2.96
CA TYR A 139 -7.86 8.13 -1.75
C TYR A 139 -6.34 8.25 -1.94
N GLY A 140 -5.85 8.34 -3.17
CA GLY A 140 -4.40 8.37 -3.46
C GLY A 140 -3.70 7.07 -3.06
N VAL A 141 -4.37 5.92 -3.20
CA VAL A 141 -3.89 4.60 -2.78
C VAL A 141 -3.88 3.61 -3.94
N ALA A 142 -3.06 2.58 -3.83
CA ALA A 142 -3.10 1.50 -4.79
C ALA A 142 -4.40 0.69 -4.63
N CYS A 143 -5.11 0.46 -5.73
CA CYS A 143 -6.30 -0.38 -5.79
C CYS A 143 -6.17 -1.38 -6.93
N ARG A 144 -6.55 -2.63 -6.70
CA ARG A 144 -6.52 -3.70 -7.70
C ARG A 144 -7.86 -4.44 -7.71
N ALA A 145 -8.45 -4.56 -8.90
CA ALA A 145 -9.63 -5.39 -9.11
C ALA A 145 -9.22 -6.84 -9.35
N LEU A 146 -9.79 -7.76 -8.58
CA LEU A 146 -9.53 -9.20 -8.65
C LEU A 146 -10.81 -9.98 -8.33
N ASN A 147 -10.88 -11.24 -8.82
CA ASN A 147 -11.85 -12.20 -8.30
C ASN A 147 -11.22 -13.02 -7.18
N CYS A 148 -11.55 -12.69 -5.93
CA CYS A 148 -10.95 -13.36 -4.77
C CYS A 148 -11.33 -14.84 -4.63
N LEU A 149 -12.36 -15.32 -5.34
CA LEU A 149 -12.74 -16.73 -5.38
C LEU A 149 -11.90 -17.55 -6.36
N GLU A 150 -11.27 -16.89 -7.34
CA GLU A 150 -10.55 -17.52 -8.43
C GLU A 150 -9.08 -17.04 -8.50
N LEU A 151 -8.48 -16.73 -7.34
CA LEU A 151 -7.10 -16.25 -7.27
C LEU A 151 -6.12 -17.34 -7.76
N SER A 152 -5.35 -17.00 -8.76
CA SER A 152 -4.18 -17.78 -9.18
C SER A 152 -2.95 -17.47 -8.30
N GLU A 153 -1.94 -18.31 -8.36
CA GLU A 153 -0.64 -18.03 -7.72
C GLU A 153 -0.02 -16.72 -8.25
N GLY A 154 -0.20 -16.43 -9.55
CA GLY A 154 0.24 -15.18 -10.17
C GLY A 154 -0.45 -13.96 -9.59
N ASP A 155 -1.76 -14.03 -9.33
CA ASP A 155 -2.52 -12.94 -8.71
C ASP A 155 -2.04 -12.70 -7.28
N ILE A 156 -1.84 -13.76 -6.51
CA ILE A 156 -1.33 -13.66 -5.13
C ILE A 156 0.05 -13.01 -5.10
N ASN A 157 0.96 -13.46 -5.96
CA ASN A 157 2.30 -12.86 -6.06
C ASN A 157 2.24 -11.39 -6.45
N THR A 158 1.33 -11.02 -7.35
CA THR A 158 1.13 -9.63 -7.77
C THR A 158 0.60 -8.78 -6.61
N VAL A 159 -0.41 -9.25 -5.88
CA VAL A 159 -0.94 -8.57 -4.69
C VAL A 159 0.15 -8.37 -3.64
N LEU A 160 0.95 -9.40 -3.37
CA LEU A 160 2.04 -9.32 -2.39
C LEU A 160 3.13 -8.33 -2.83
N LYS A 161 3.43 -8.29 -4.12
CA LYS A 161 4.34 -7.29 -4.70
C LYS A 161 3.78 -5.88 -4.53
N ASP A 162 2.52 -5.63 -4.89
CA ASP A 162 1.87 -4.34 -4.72
C ASP A 162 1.87 -3.89 -3.26
N VAL A 163 1.60 -4.82 -2.34
CA VAL A 163 1.69 -4.58 -0.89
C VAL A 163 3.08 -4.10 -0.48
N LEU A 164 4.15 -4.72 -1.00
CA LEU A 164 5.52 -4.33 -0.67
C LEU A 164 5.89 -2.96 -1.26
N TYR A 165 5.32 -2.59 -2.40
CA TYR A 165 5.50 -1.26 -3.00
C TYR A 165 4.88 -0.13 -2.16
N GLU A 166 3.93 -0.43 -1.28
CA GLU A 166 3.34 0.53 -0.34
C GLU A 166 4.20 0.77 0.91
N PHE A 167 5.25 -0.03 1.14
CA PHE A 167 6.15 0.20 2.25
C PHE A 167 6.93 1.51 2.09
N PRO A 168 7.29 2.16 3.23
CA PRO A 168 8.11 3.37 3.17
C PRO A 168 9.50 3.06 2.59
N VAL A 169 9.96 3.92 1.69
CA VAL A 169 11.38 3.94 1.33
C VAL A 169 12.18 4.50 2.50
N LYS A 170 13.28 3.84 2.84
CA LYS A 170 14.15 4.28 3.93
C LYS A 170 15.31 5.14 3.43
N GLU A 171 15.82 4.78 2.25
CA GLU A 171 16.98 5.43 1.66
C GLU A 171 16.95 5.27 0.14
N LEU A 172 17.29 6.33 -0.56
CA LEU A 172 17.53 6.33 -2.00
C LEU A 172 18.96 6.82 -2.24
N ASP A 173 19.85 5.90 -2.58
CA ASP A 173 21.22 6.20 -2.98
C ASP A 173 21.25 6.71 -4.41
N LEU A 174 21.76 7.93 -4.61
CA LEU A 174 21.94 8.52 -5.91
C LEU A 174 23.46 8.54 -6.26
N PHE A 175 23.82 7.74 -7.26
CA PHE A 175 25.20 7.67 -7.73
C PHE A 175 25.43 8.67 -8.87
N LEU A 176 26.30 9.61 -8.63
CA LEU A 176 26.75 10.64 -9.57
C LEU A 176 28.12 10.27 -10.17
N PRO A 177 28.49 10.81 -11.33
CA PRO A 177 29.85 10.69 -11.84
C PRO A 177 30.88 11.20 -10.81
N PRO A 178 31.98 10.48 -10.54
CA PRO A 178 32.95 10.83 -9.46
C PRO A 178 33.54 12.22 -9.55
N TRP A 179 33.63 12.79 -10.77
CA TRP A 179 34.17 14.14 -10.95
C TRP A 179 33.27 15.25 -10.36
N VAL A 180 31.95 14.97 -10.16
CA VAL A 180 31.05 15.93 -9.52
C VAL A 180 31.48 16.23 -8.08
N ASP A 181 31.99 15.24 -7.38
CA ASP A 181 32.48 15.42 -5.99
C ASP A 181 33.66 16.37 -5.91
N ALA A 182 34.52 16.37 -6.95
CA ALA A 182 35.71 17.22 -7.03
C ALA A 182 35.39 18.70 -7.32
N LEU A 183 34.18 19.03 -7.76
CA LEU A 183 33.75 20.40 -8.00
C LEU A 183 33.59 21.18 -6.69
N ALA A 184 33.86 22.50 -6.75
CA ALA A 184 33.60 23.40 -5.64
C ALA A 184 32.11 23.38 -5.22
N GLN A 185 31.80 23.70 -3.96
CA GLN A 185 30.43 23.68 -3.44
C GLN A 185 29.50 24.66 -4.15
N ASP A 186 30.05 25.79 -4.58
CA ASP A 186 29.33 26.86 -5.30
C ASP A 186 29.36 26.71 -6.83
N HIS A 187 29.88 25.56 -7.31
CA HIS A 187 29.94 25.30 -8.74
C HIS A 187 28.52 25.28 -9.36
N PRO A 188 28.30 25.93 -10.55
CA PRO A 188 26.99 26.04 -11.17
C PRO A 188 26.25 24.71 -11.31
N ILE A 189 26.95 23.63 -11.69
CA ILE A 189 26.36 22.28 -11.79
C ILE A 189 25.80 21.81 -10.45
N LYS A 190 26.52 21.94 -9.34
CA LYS A 190 26.02 21.56 -8.02
C LYS A 190 24.87 22.44 -7.58
N SER A 191 24.94 23.72 -7.90
CA SER A 191 23.90 24.70 -7.56
C SER A 191 22.58 24.47 -8.33
N ALA A 192 22.61 23.85 -9.49
CA ALA A 192 21.43 23.43 -10.24
C ALA A 192 20.96 22.03 -9.84
N LEU A 193 21.87 21.07 -9.78
CA LEU A 193 21.55 19.65 -9.58
C LEU A 193 21.01 19.33 -8.17
N TYR A 194 21.63 19.86 -7.10
CA TYR A 194 21.21 19.52 -5.74
C TYR A 194 19.81 20.03 -5.37
N PRO A 195 19.40 21.25 -5.76
CA PRO A 195 18.00 21.66 -5.61
C PRO A 195 17.03 20.78 -6.40
N ALA A 196 17.35 20.44 -7.65
CA ALA A 196 16.52 19.57 -8.49
C ALA A 196 16.35 18.16 -7.86
N ILE A 197 17.41 17.58 -7.31
CA ILE A 197 17.34 16.32 -6.57
C ILE A 197 16.43 16.47 -5.35
N ARG A 198 16.58 17.55 -4.59
CA ARG A 198 15.79 17.79 -3.38
C ARG A 198 14.30 17.99 -3.71
N GLU A 199 14.00 18.73 -4.77
CA GLU A 199 12.64 18.96 -5.23
C GLU A 199 12.03 17.68 -5.76
N GLY A 200 12.73 16.94 -6.65
CA GLY A 200 12.28 15.66 -7.17
C GLY A 200 12.03 14.61 -6.09
N ALA A 201 12.76 14.67 -4.98
CA ALA A 201 12.61 13.75 -3.85
C ALA A 201 11.61 14.23 -2.79
N SER A 202 10.96 15.38 -2.95
CA SER A 202 10.03 15.94 -1.95
C SER A 202 8.84 15.03 -1.63
N ASP A 203 8.38 14.29 -2.61
CA ASP A 203 7.23 13.39 -2.53
C ASP A 203 7.63 11.90 -2.45
N LEU A 204 8.90 11.62 -2.14
CA LEU A 204 9.41 10.27 -1.98
C LEU A 204 9.08 9.72 -0.60
N TYR A 205 8.00 8.95 -0.51
CA TYR A 205 7.55 8.33 0.75
C TYR A 205 7.54 6.81 0.69
N ARG A 206 7.19 6.22 -0.45
CA ARG A 206 7.00 4.79 -0.63
C ARG A 206 7.90 4.25 -1.72
N ILE A 207 8.13 2.96 -1.69
CA ILE A 207 8.95 2.29 -2.71
C ILE A 207 8.38 2.53 -4.12
N ARG A 208 7.07 2.58 -4.29
CA ARG A 208 6.44 2.88 -5.59
C ARG A 208 6.79 4.27 -6.15
N ASP A 209 7.16 5.21 -5.29
CA ASP A 209 7.45 6.58 -5.69
C ASP A 209 8.87 6.73 -6.27
N VAL A 210 9.75 5.75 -6.05
CA VAL A 210 11.18 5.79 -6.44
C VAL A 210 11.36 6.02 -7.94
N GLU A 211 10.64 5.30 -8.79
CA GLU A 211 10.76 5.45 -10.24
C GLU A 211 10.33 6.83 -10.72
N GLN A 212 9.24 7.36 -10.15
CA GLN A 212 8.75 8.69 -10.48
C GLN A 212 9.71 9.78 -10.01
N THR A 213 10.25 9.63 -8.80
CA THR A 213 11.28 10.52 -8.24
C THR A 213 12.50 10.59 -9.16
N VAL A 214 13.04 9.45 -9.56
CA VAL A 214 14.19 9.39 -10.48
C VAL A 214 13.86 10.00 -11.84
N ARG A 215 12.64 9.80 -12.34
CA ARG A 215 12.17 10.41 -13.58
C ARG A 215 12.07 11.93 -13.46
N SER A 216 11.57 12.45 -12.35
CA SER A 216 11.48 13.90 -12.10
C SER A 216 12.88 14.54 -12.03
N ILE A 217 13.85 13.88 -11.37
CA ILE A 217 15.24 14.34 -11.33
C ILE A 217 15.86 14.39 -12.75
N LYS A 218 15.49 13.47 -13.64
CA LYS A 218 15.95 13.46 -15.05
C LYS A 218 15.51 14.68 -15.84
N GLU A 219 14.47 15.40 -15.43
CA GLU A 219 14.00 16.63 -16.09
C GLU A 219 14.96 17.82 -15.88
N CYS A 220 15.95 17.70 -14.96
CA CYS A 220 16.99 18.69 -14.78
C CYS A 220 17.89 18.76 -16.03
N GLU A 221 18.19 19.98 -16.52
CA GLU A 221 19.00 20.19 -17.73
C GLU A 221 20.41 19.62 -17.64
N GLU A 222 20.98 19.55 -16.42
CA GLU A 222 22.30 19.01 -16.14
C GLU A 222 22.32 17.48 -16.16
N VAL A 223 21.17 16.81 -16.17
CA VAL A 223 21.07 15.34 -16.15
C VAL A 223 20.78 14.82 -17.56
N SER A 224 21.73 14.05 -18.12
CA SER A 224 21.53 13.41 -19.43
C SER A 224 20.71 12.13 -19.36
N ASP A 225 20.85 11.36 -18.27
CA ASP A 225 20.04 10.18 -18.00
C ASP A 225 19.94 9.94 -16.49
N ALA A 226 18.82 9.31 -16.11
CA ALA A 226 18.60 8.87 -14.73
C ALA A 226 17.85 7.54 -14.76
N ARG A 227 18.35 6.54 -14.01
CA ARG A 227 17.75 5.22 -13.98
C ARG A 227 17.89 4.57 -12.60
N VAL A 228 16.83 3.91 -12.18
CA VAL A 228 16.87 3.05 -11.00
C VAL A 228 17.71 1.83 -11.31
N THR A 229 18.64 1.49 -10.42
CA THR A 229 19.54 0.33 -10.58
C THR A 229 19.14 -0.83 -9.69
N SER A 230 18.58 -0.54 -8.52
CA SER A 230 18.06 -1.58 -7.62
C SER A 230 16.97 -1.04 -6.71
N ILE A 231 16.05 -1.92 -6.33
CA ILE A 231 15.07 -1.72 -5.27
C ILE A 231 15.08 -2.98 -4.42
N ASP A 232 15.40 -2.85 -3.14
CA ASP A 232 15.29 -3.92 -2.16
C ASP A 232 14.00 -3.76 -1.36
N LEU A 233 12.99 -4.53 -1.73
CA LEU A 233 11.67 -4.52 -1.10
C LEU A 233 11.69 -4.98 0.36
N GLY A 234 12.69 -5.77 0.75
CA GLY A 234 12.82 -6.27 2.13
C GLY A 234 13.39 -5.24 3.10
N THR A 235 14.28 -4.39 2.62
CA THR A 235 14.97 -3.38 3.45
C THR A 235 14.43 -1.97 3.25
N GLY A 236 13.73 -1.69 2.15
CA GLY A 236 13.27 -0.35 1.78
C GLY A 236 14.40 0.54 1.23
N LEU A 237 15.48 -0.08 0.75
CA LEU A 237 16.60 0.63 0.12
C LEU A 237 16.43 0.64 -1.39
N ALA A 238 16.74 1.77 -2.01
CA ALA A 238 16.75 1.90 -3.45
C ALA A 238 18.04 2.58 -3.90
N ALA A 239 18.44 2.31 -5.15
CA ALA A 239 19.61 2.96 -5.74
C ALA A 239 19.30 3.40 -7.17
N ALA A 240 19.83 4.55 -7.54
CA ALA A 240 19.72 5.08 -8.90
C ALA A 240 21.05 5.73 -9.32
N VAL A 241 21.29 5.70 -10.62
CA VAL A 241 22.44 6.35 -11.25
C VAL A 241 21.96 7.55 -12.05
N LEU A 242 22.63 8.66 -11.86
CA LEU A 242 22.44 9.89 -12.62
C LEU A 242 23.66 10.09 -13.52
N ASP A 243 23.44 10.15 -14.82
CA ASP A 243 24.46 10.45 -15.80
C ASP A 243 24.40 11.93 -16.17
N LEU A 244 25.54 12.60 -16.20
CA LEU A 244 25.66 14.00 -16.62
C LEU A 244 26.40 14.10 -17.95
N PRO A 245 26.07 15.09 -18.81
CA PRO A 245 26.76 15.28 -20.08
C PRO A 245 28.27 15.48 -19.87
N ARG A 246 29.08 14.76 -20.62
CA ARG A 246 30.56 14.90 -20.54
C ARG A 246 31.07 16.32 -20.87
N ALA A 247 30.29 17.07 -21.65
CA ALA A 247 30.61 18.45 -21.96
C ALA A 247 30.69 19.34 -20.72
N LEU A 248 29.94 19.03 -19.65
CA LEU A 248 29.96 19.79 -18.40
C LEU A 248 31.27 19.61 -17.60
N PHE A 249 32.03 18.56 -17.87
CA PHE A 249 33.31 18.31 -17.21
C PHE A 249 34.41 19.32 -17.64
N TYR A 250 34.29 19.93 -18.82
CA TYR A 250 35.31 20.80 -19.41
C TYR A 250 35.01 22.30 -19.23
N HIS A 251 33.95 22.64 -18.53
CA HIS A 251 33.55 24.01 -18.19
C HIS A 251 33.75 24.30 -16.70
#